data_48d297ba5c7d923d0f163edc15e5fcaa
#
_entry.id   48d297ba5c7d923d0f163edc15e5fcaa
#
_cell.length_a   1.000
_cell.length_b   1.000
_cell.length_c   1.000
_cell.angle_alpha   90.00
_cell.angle_beta   90.00
_cell.angle_gamma   90.00
#
_symmetry.space_group_name_H-M   'P 1'
#
loop_
_entity.id
_entity.type
_entity.pdbx_description
1 polymer ?
#
loop_
_entity_poly.entity_id
_entity_poly.type
_entity_poly.pdbx_seq_one_letter_code
_entity_poly.pdbx_strand_id
1 'polypeptide(L)'
;MPYTPVWYMRQAGRSLPEYRKVREGVPMLTACATPELVVEITMQPVRRYGVDAAIFFSDIVVPLKAIGVDLDIKPGVGPVVEAPIRDHAGLAVLRPLEPDDVPYVTESVRALVGELGGTPLIGFAGAPFTLASYLIEGGPSKNHDNTKAMMYGEPELWHALMERLSEITLAFLRLQVEAGASAVQLFDSWVGAVAPEDYREFVLPHTSRIFAGLAELGVPRIHFGVGTGELLGLLGEAGADVVGVDWRVPLDEAALRVGAGKALQGNLDPAVLLAPWEVVERRARDVLT
;
A
#
# COMPACT_ATOMS: atom_id res chain seq x y z
N MET A 1 -4.32 -15.88 -19.40
CA MET A 1 -4.45 -14.79 -20.38
C MET A 1 -3.37 -14.97 -21.45
N PRO A 2 -3.61 -14.57 -22.72
CA PRO A 2 -2.63 -14.72 -23.80
C PRO A 2 -1.51 -13.68 -23.76
N TYR A 3 -1.52 -12.76 -22.81
CA TYR A 3 -0.54 -11.69 -22.62
C TYR A 3 -0.33 -11.42 -21.13
N THR A 4 0.75 -10.70 -20.79
CA THR A 4 1.03 -10.22 -19.43
C THR A 4 0.15 -9.01 -19.14
N PRO A 5 -0.73 -9.07 -18.12
CA PRO A 5 -1.56 -7.92 -17.75
C PRO A 5 -0.69 -6.74 -17.29
N VAL A 6 -1.09 -5.53 -17.69
CA VAL A 6 -0.36 -4.30 -17.35
C VAL A 6 -1.28 -3.32 -16.64
N TRP A 7 -0.86 -2.93 -15.46
CA TRP A 7 -1.38 -1.77 -14.74
C TRP A 7 -0.22 -1.04 -14.06
N TYR A 8 -0.40 0.22 -13.78
CA TYR A 8 0.61 0.98 -13.05
C TYR A 8 0.21 1.01 -11.59
N MET A 9 1.12 0.65 -10.69
CA MET A 9 0.87 0.60 -9.24
C MET A 9 0.40 1.94 -8.68
N ARG A 10 0.86 3.07 -9.26
CA ARG A 10 0.34 4.42 -9.01
C ARG A 10 -0.30 4.95 -10.29
N GLN A 11 -1.60 4.83 -10.39
CA GLN A 11 -2.36 5.24 -11.58
C GLN A 11 -2.82 6.69 -11.51
N ALA A 12 -3.61 7.03 -10.51
CA ALA A 12 -4.09 8.38 -10.31
C ALA A 12 -2.98 9.30 -9.79
N GLY A 13 -2.91 10.51 -10.30
CA GLY A 13 -1.90 11.44 -9.81
C GLY A 13 -1.74 12.71 -10.63
N ARG A 14 -0.81 13.54 -10.20
CA ARG A 14 -0.57 14.90 -10.73
C ARG A 14 -0.10 14.93 -12.19
N SER A 15 0.31 13.81 -12.76
CA SER A 15 0.61 13.67 -14.19
C SER A 15 -0.63 13.88 -15.07
N LEU A 16 -1.82 13.56 -14.55
CA LEU A 16 -3.08 13.69 -15.27
C LEU A 16 -3.66 15.10 -15.12
N PRO A 17 -3.91 15.85 -16.24
CA PRO A 17 -4.54 17.17 -16.17
C PRO A 17 -5.92 17.12 -15.51
N GLU A 18 -6.74 16.11 -15.82
CA GLU A 18 -8.04 15.87 -15.23
C GLU A 18 -7.96 15.66 -13.71
N TYR A 19 -6.96 14.94 -13.21
CA TYR A 19 -6.72 14.80 -11.77
C TYR A 19 -6.44 16.15 -11.13
N ARG A 20 -5.56 16.97 -11.72
CA ARG A 20 -5.24 18.30 -11.18
C ARG A 20 -6.48 19.19 -11.09
N LYS A 21 -7.34 19.13 -12.13
CA LYS A 21 -8.59 19.91 -12.17
C LYS A 21 -9.57 19.49 -11.07
N VAL A 22 -9.80 18.19 -10.90
CA VAL A 22 -10.72 17.64 -9.88
C VAL A 22 -10.21 17.91 -8.47
N ARG A 23 -8.88 17.96 -8.30
CA ARG A 23 -8.23 18.15 -7.00
C ARG A 23 -7.96 19.60 -6.62
N GLU A 24 -8.30 20.56 -7.50
CA GLU A 24 -8.08 21.98 -7.25
C GLU A 24 -8.87 22.43 -6.00
N GLY A 25 -8.15 22.92 -4.97
CA GLY A 25 -8.73 23.36 -3.71
C GLY A 25 -9.26 22.26 -2.79
N VAL A 26 -9.15 20.97 -3.16
CA VAL A 26 -9.67 19.85 -2.36
C VAL A 26 -8.52 19.16 -1.61
N PRO A 27 -8.51 19.12 -0.26
CA PRO A 27 -7.53 18.36 0.52
C PRO A 27 -7.54 16.86 0.22
N MET A 28 -6.40 16.17 0.45
CA MET A 28 -6.27 14.75 0.10
C MET A 28 -7.27 13.86 0.84
N LEU A 29 -7.36 14.00 2.15
CA LEU A 29 -8.26 13.20 2.97
C LEU A 29 -9.73 13.49 2.67
N THR A 30 -10.07 14.76 2.35
CA THR A 30 -11.41 15.12 1.88
C THR A 30 -11.76 14.40 0.58
N ALA A 31 -10.83 14.36 -0.38
CA ALA A 31 -11.06 13.64 -1.63
C ALA A 31 -11.22 12.13 -1.41
N CYS A 32 -10.44 11.53 -0.49
CA CYS A 32 -10.57 10.11 -0.13
C CYS A 32 -11.90 9.79 0.59
N ALA A 33 -12.50 10.79 1.24
CA ALA A 33 -13.77 10.64 1.97
C ALA A 33 -15.01 11.03 1.14
N THR A 34 -14.84 11.37 -0.15
CA THR A 34 -15.92 11.79 -1.05
C THR A 34 -16.07 10.75 -2.16
N PRO A 35 -17.08 9.85 -2.10
CA PRO A 35 -17.21 8.73 -3.04
C PRO A 35 -17.19 9.13 -4.51
N GLU A 36 -17.85 10.21 -4.90
CA GLU A 36 -17.90 10.69 -6.28
C GLU A 36 -16.50 11.09 -6.78
N LEU A 37 -15.68 11.72 -5.93
CA LEU A 37 -14.31 12.08 -6.26
C LEU A 37 -13.40 10.84 -6.35
N VAL A 38 -13.58 9.89 -5.45
CA VAL A 38 -12.84 8.61 -5.46
C VAL A 38 -13.12 7.86 -6.76
N VAL A 39 -14.39 7.74 -7.15
CA VAL A 39 -14.80 7.07 -8.40
C VAL A 39 -14.21 7.78 -9.61
N GLU A 40 -14.43 9.09 -9.73
CA GLU A 40 -13.90 9.85 -10.86
C GLU A 40 -12.38 9.74 -10.99
N ILE A 41 -11.65 9.92 -9.87
CA ILE A 41 -10.19 9.87 -9.86
C ILE A 41 -9.66 8.47 -10.20
N THR A 42 -10.28 7.42 -9.68
CA THR A 42 -9.91 6.03 -10.00
C THR A 42 -10.14 5.71 -11.47
N MET A 43 -11.22 6.20 -12.05
CA MET A 43 -11.58 5.92 -13.44
C MET A 43 -10.74 6.70 -14.47
N GLN A 44 -10.14 7.83 -14.10
CA GLN A 44 -9.33 8.65 -15.03
C GLN A 44 -8.20 7.86 -15.72
N PRO A 45 -7.30 7.15 -15.02
CA PRO A 45 -6.26 6.34 -15.67
C PRO A 45 -6.84 5.14 -16.43
N VAL A 46 -7.93 4.54 -15.96
CA VAL A 46 -8.59 3.44 -16.65
C VAL A 46 -9.10 3.88 -18.03
N ARG A 47 -9.83 5.00 -18.07
CA ARG A 47 -10.36 5.58 -19.32
C ARG A 47 -9.25 6.05 -20.25
N ARG A 48 -8.16 6.61 -19.70
CA ARG A 48 -7.07 7.18 -20.49
C ARG A 48 -6.13 6.12 -21.08
N TYR A 49 -5.80 5.11 -20.30
CA TYR A 49 -4.73 4.17 -20.65
C TYR A 49 -5.23 2.76 -20.99
N GLY A 50 -6.48 2.43 -20.67
CA GLY A 50 -7.02 1.09 -20.91
C GLY A 50 -6.25 0.02 -20.13
N VAL A 51 -5.88 0.30 -18.88
CA VAL A 51 -5.14 -0.62 -18.02
C VAL A 51 -5.94 -1.87 -17.67
N ASP A 52 -5.23 -2.99 -17.41
CA ASP A 52 -5.86 -4.29 -17.14
C ASP A 52 -6.38 -4.43 -15.68
N ALA A 53 -6.07 -3.49 -14.81
CA ALA A 53 -6.64 -3.41 -13.46
C ALA A 53 -6.68 -1.95 -12.99
N ALA A 54 -7.70 -1.60 -12.22
CA ALA A 54 -7.81 -0.30 -11.55
C ALA A 54 -7.23 -0.37 -10.14
N ILE A 55 -6.57 0.69 -9.69
CA ILE A 55 -6.16 0.86 -8.30
C ILE A 55 -7.13 1.81 -7.60
N PHE A 56 -7.72 1.36 -6.52
CA PHE A 56 -8.59 2.17 -5.67
C PHE A 56 -7.90 3.46 -5.25
N PHE A 57 -8.50 4.63 -5.50
CA PHE A 57 -7.96 5.90 -5.04
C PHE A 57 -8.26 6.11 -3.56
N SER A 58 -7.21 6.08 -2.75
CA SER A 58 -7.25 6.30 -1.30
C SER A 58 -5.86 6.72 -0.81
N ASP A 59 -5.67 6.73 0.50
CA ASP A 59 -4.36 6.88 1.14
C ASP A 59 -4.20 5.85 2.26
N ILE A 60 -2.96 5.43 2.52
CA ILE A 60 -2.64 4.43 3.55
C ILE A 60 -3.01 4.87 4.97
N VAL A 61 -3.12 6.19 5.21
CA VAL A 61 -3.46 6.74 6.53
C VAL A 61 -4.97 6.96 6.75
N VAL A 62 -5.80 6.69 5.73
CA VAL A 62 -7.27 6.84 5.83
C VAL A 62 -7.85 6.09 7.04
N PRO A 63 -7.53 4.81 7.29
CA PRO A 63 -8.08 4.11 8.45
C PRO A 63 -7.61 4.71 9.78
N LEU A 64 -6.39 5.24 9.86
CA LEU A 64 -5.88 5.91 11.06
C LEU A 64 -6.62 7.22 11.34
N LYS A 65 -6.86 8.01 10.30
CA LYS A 65 -7.67 9.25 10.42
C LYS A 65 -9.09 8.95 10.88
N ALA A 66 -9.70 7.91 10.33
CA ALA A 66 -11.06 7.50 10.63
C ALA A 66 -11.25 7.10 12.11
N ILE A 67 -10.28 6.44 12.71
CA ILE A 67 -10.34 6.05 14.14
C ILE A 67 -9.98 7.18 15.09
N GLY A 68 -9.63 8.38 14.59
CA GLY A 68 -9.40 9.57 15.38
C GLY A 68 -7.93 9.95 15.62
N VAL A 69 -6.98 9.33 14.91
CA VAL A 69 -5.57 9.79 14.95
C VAL A 69 -5.49 11.21 14.38
N ASP A 70 -4.87 12.11 15.14
CA ASP A 70 -4.67 13.49 14.70
C ASP A 70 -3.52 13.57 13.69
N LEU A 71 -3.91 13.45 12.43
CA LEU A 71 -3.01 13.49 11.28
C LEU A 71 -3.62 14.25 10.11
N ASP A 72 -2.76 14.78 9.25
CA ASP A 72 -3.13 15.37 7.97
C ASP A 72 -2.09 15.08 6.89
N ILE A 73 -2.44 15.25 5.63
CA ILE A 73 -1.52 15.09 4.49
C ILE A 73 -1.15 16.46 3.95
N LYS A 74 0.04 16.95 4.35
CA LYS A 74 0.54 18.27 3.96
C LYS A 74 1.12 18.25 2.54
N PRO A 75 0.73 19.18 1.66
CA PRO A 75 1.28 19.27 0.29
C PRO A 75 2.80 19.33 0.27
N GLY A 76 3.43 18.47 -0.53
CA GLY A 76 4.89 18.42 -0.67
C GLY A 76 5.65 17.74 0.48
N VAL A 77 4.97 17.42 1.58
CA VAL A 77 5.54 16.72 2.74
C VAL A 77 5.05 15.28 2.82
N GLY A 78 3.74 15.09 2.78
CA GLY A 78 3.08 13.80 3.02
C GLY A 78 2.32 13.78 4.35
N PRO A 79 2.01 12.59 4.89
CA PRO A 79 1.36 12.45 6.18
C PRO A 79 2.18 13.08 7.31
N VAL A 80 1.52 13.85 8.16
CA VAL A 80 2.09 14.44 9.39
C VAL A 80 1.17 14.10 10.55
N VAL A 81 1.74 13.57 11.63
CA VAL A 81 1.04 13.18 12.86
C VAL A 81 1.39 14.21 13.94
N GLU A 82 0.37 14.89 14.46
CA GLU A 82 0.56 15.98 15.43
C GLU A 82 1.02 15.48 16.81
N ALA A 83 0.56 14.27 17.21
CA ALA A 83 0.95 13.61 18.45
C ALA A 83 1.60 12.24 18.19
N PRO A 84 2.92 12.19 17.92
CA PRO A 84 3.62 10.93 17.67
C PRO A 84 3.54 9.96 18.86
N ILE A 85 3.38 8.67 18.57
CA ILE A 85 3.34 7.62 19.59
C ILE A 85 4.77 7.34 20.08
N ARG A 86 4.99 7.51 21.39
CA ARG A 86 6.31 7.32 22.01
C ARG A 86 6.27 6.39 23.23
N ASP A 87 5.09 6.05 23.71
CA ASP A 87 4.88 5.24 24.91
C ASP A 87 3.55 4.46 24.84
N HIS A 88 3.28 3.66 25.85
CA HIS A 88 2.04 2.90 25.96
C HIS A 88 0.79 3.77 26.04
N ALA A 89 0.88 4.99 26.59
CA ALA A 89 -0.26 5.89 26.65
C ALA A 89 -0.69 6.36 25.26
N GLY A 90 0.28 6.59 24.37
CA GLY A 90 0.05 6.95 22.97
C GLY A 90 -0.70 5.89 22.18
N LEU A 91 -0.61 4.61 22.58
CA LEU A 91 -1.37 3.54 21.91
C LEU A 91 -2.90 3.66 22.08
N ALA A 92 -3.36 4.43 23.06
CA ALA A 92 -4.80 4.54 23.35
C ALA A 92 -5.62 5.12 22.19
N VAL A 93 -5.01 5.89 21.30
CA VAL A 93 -5.67 6.44 20.12
C VAL A 93 -5.99 5.38 19.07
N LEU A 94 -5.24 4.26 19.07
CA LEU A 94 -5.41 3.17 18.10
C LEU A 94 -6.48 2.19 18.59
N ARG A 95 -7.75 2.58 18.47
CA ARG A 95 -8.89 1.70 18.68
C ARG A 95 -9.14 0.83 17.44
N PRO A 96 -9.90 -0.27 17.56
CA PRO A 96 -10.34 -1.02 16.39
C PRO A 96 -11.04 -0.15 15.36
N LEU A 97 -10.85 -0.47 14.09
CA LEU A 97 -11.58 0.14 12.97
C LEU A 97 -12.91 -0.60 12.79
N GLU A 98 -14.00 0.15 12.87
CA GLU A 98 -15.34 -0.37 12.62
C GLU A 98 -15.84 0.03 11.22
N PRO A 99 -16.75 -0.75 10.60
CA PRO A 99 -17.29 -0.41 9.28
C PRO A 99 -17.88 1.00 9.18
N ASP A 100 -18.51 1.47 10.24
CA ASP A 100 -19.13 2.79 10.32
C ASP A 100 -18.12 3.95 10.40
N ASP A 101 -16.86 3.67 10.63
CA ASP A 101 -15.79 4.70 10.58
C ASP A 101 -15.44 5.10 9.14
N VAL A 102 -15.64 4.20 8.17
CA VAL A 102 -15.24 4.38 6.77
C VAL A 102 -16.35 4.01 5.76
N PRO A 103 -17.62 4.43 5.95
CA PRO A 103 -18.71 4.06 5.05
C PRO A 103 -18.46 4.50 3.62
N TYR A 104 -17.78 5.64 3.43
CA TYR A 104 -17.39 6.18 2.13
C TYR A 104 -16.43 5.26 1.35
N VAL A 105 -15.62 4.43 2.03
CA VAL A 105 -14.75 3.45 1.39
C VAL A 105 -15.59 2.34 0.76
N THR A 106 -16.50 1.76 1.52
CA THR A 106 -17.41 0.71 1.05
C THR A 106 -18.30 1.20 -0.09
N GLU A 107 -18.84 2.42 0.02
CA GLU A 107 -19.64 3.06 -1.02
C GLU A 107 -18.83 3.27 -2.30
N SER A 108 -17.62 3.84 -2.19
CA SER A 108 -16.72 4.06 -3.33
C SER A 108 -16.34 2.77 -4.04
N VAL A 109 -15.99 1.71 -3.29
CA VAL A 109 -15.61 0.42 -3.87
C VAL A 109 -16.79 -0.20 -4.62
N ARG A 110 -18.00 -0.20 -4.04
CA ARG A 110 -19.21 -0.72 -4.72
C ARG A 110 -19.53 0.04 -5.99
N ALA A 111 -19.45 1.36 -5.97
CA ALA A 111 -19.68 2.20 -7.14
C ALA A 111 -18.64 1.91 -8.25
N LEU A 112 -17.36 1.79 -7.88
CA LEU A 112 -16.27 1.46 -8.81
C LEU A 112 -16.45 0.07 -9.44
N VAL A 113 -16.80 -0.94 -8.66
CA VAL A 113 -17.05 -2.29 -9.20
C VAL A 113 -18.17 -2.27 -10.24
N GLY A 114 -19.22 -1.49 -10.02
CA GLY A 114 -20.29 -1.28 -10.97
C GLY A 114 -19.84 -0.57 -12.26
N GLU A 115 -18.98 0.44 -12.16
CA GLU A 115 -18.51 1.23 -13.31
C GLU A 115 -17.40 0.52 -14.11
N LEU A 116 -16.53 -0.22 -13.43
CA LEU A 116 -15.42 -0.96 -14.05
C LEU A 116 -15.88 -2.17 -14.89
N GLY A 117 -17.06 -2.72 -14.60
CA GLY A 117 -17.57 -3.89 -15.29
C GLY A 117 -16.63 -5.10 -15.15
N GLY A 118 -15.91 -5.45 -16.20
CA GLY A 118 -14.97 -6.59 -16.20
C GLY A 118 -13.55 -6.27 -15.75
N THR A 119 -13.19 -5.00 -15.56
CA THR A 119 -11.84 -4.61 -15.12
C THR A 119 -11.71 -4.80 -13.61
N PRO A 120 -10.77 -5.62 -13.12
CA PRO A 120 -10.61 -5.86 -11.68
C PRO A 120 -10.18 -4.60 -10.93
N LEU A 121 -10.72 -4.43 -9.72
CA LEU A 121 -10.32 -3.38 -8.79
C LEU A 121 -9.36 -3.94 -7.74
N ILE A 122 -8.19 -3.33 -7.61
CA ILE A 122 -7.22 -3.63 -6.56
C ILE A 122 -7.42 -2.63 -5.42
N GLY A 123 -7.85 -3.14 -4.26
CA GLY A 123 -7.86 -2.40 -3.01
C GLY A 123 -6.47 -2.39 -2.36
N PHE A 124 -6.26 -1.54 -1.35
CA PHE A 124 -4.97 -1.53 -0.66
C PHE A 124 -5.05 -0.97 0.76
N ALA A 125 -3.97 -1.21 1.51
CA ALA A 125 -3.69 -0.57 2.80
C ALA A 125 -2.19 -0.37 2.99
N GLY A 126 -1.82 0.46 3.97
CA GLY A 126 -0.46 0.55 4.47
C GLY A 126 -0.11 -0.65 5.35
N ALA A 127 1.10 -1.19 5.20
CA ALA A 127 1.62 -2.22 6.07
C ALA A 127 1.96 -1.67 7.47
N PRO A 128 1.92 -2.52 8.51
CA PRO A 128 2.13 -2.08 9.88
C PRO A 128 3.44 -1.33 10.11
N PHE A 129 4.57 -1.80 9.56
CA PHE A 129 5.85 -1.11 9.70
C PHE A 129 5.83 0.30 9.12
N THR A 130 5.27 0.46 7.92
CA THR A 130 5.16 1.77 7.27
C THR A 130 4.25 2.72 8.06
N LEU A 131 3.11 2.23 8.57
CA LEU A 131 2.20 3.03 9.40
C LEU A 131 2.83 3.37 10.76
N ALA A 132 3.49 2.40 11.41
CA ALA A 132 4.22 2.62 12.66
C ALA A 132 5.30 3.70 12.50
N SER A 133 6.03 3.66 11.38
CA SER A 133 7.04 4.68 11.08
C SER A 133 6.45 6.08 11.05
N TYR A 134 5.31 6.30 10.37
CA TYR A 134 4.64 7.60 10.37
C TYR A 134 4.17 8.02 11.78
N LEU A 135 3.58 7.09 12.53
CA LEU A 135 3.06 7.36 13.87
C LEU A 135 4.17 7.68 14.87
N ILE A 136 5.32 7.00 14.77
CA ILE A 136 6.45 7.20 15.67
C ILE A 136 7.28 8.43 15.26
N GLU A 137 7.62 8.60 13.98
CA GLU A 137 8.42 9.74 13.51
C GLU A 137 7.65 11.06 13.54
N GLY A 138 6.32 11.00 13.45
CA GLY A 138 5.47 12.20 13.31
C GLY A 138 5.33 12.67 11.86
N GLY A 139 5.97 11.98 10.92
CA GLY A 139 5.98 12.32 9.50
C GLY A 139 6.96 11.47 8.70
N PRO A 140 7.27 11.85 7.44
CA PRO A 140 8.27 11.16 6.63
C PRO A 140 9.64 11.20 7.29
N SER A 141 10.34 10.06 7.34
CA SER A 141 11.70 9.93 7.83
C SER A 141 12.61 9.29 6.79
N LYS A 142 13.88 9.68 6.77
CA LYS A 142 14.87 9.08 5.88
C LYS A 142 15.52 7.84 6.52
N ASN A 143 15.79 7.90 7.81
CA ASN A 143 16.57 6.88 8.51
C ASN A 143 15.73 6.04 9.47
N HIS A 144 14.51 6.49 9.82
CA HIS A 144 13.62 5.83 10.78
C HIS A 144 14.28 5.66 12.17
N ASP A 145 15.00 6.68 12.64
CA ASP A 145 15.80 6.60 13.86
C ASP A 145 14.94 6.33 15.11
N ASN A 146 13.83 7.07 15.27
CA ASN A 146 12.92 6.86 16.41
C ASN A 146 12.17 5.52 16.29
N THR A 147 11.80 5.14 15.08
CA THR A 147 11.13 3.86 14.79
C THR A 147 12.02 2.69 15.21
N LYS A 148 13.29 2.72 14.80
CA LYS A 148 14.26 1.68 15.17
C LYS A 148 14.64 1.72 16.64
N ALA A 149 14.75 2.92 17.23
CA ALA A 149 15.00 3.05 18.65
C ALA A 149 13.90 2.39 19.50
N MET A 150 12.61 2.58 19.14
CA MET A 150 11.50 1.88 19.80
C MET A 150 11.55 0.37 19.54
N MET A 151 11.77 -0.05 18.30
CA MET A 151 11.83 -1.46 17.92
C MET A 151 12.87 -2.24 18.73
N TYR A 152 14.08 -1.66 18.91
CA TYR A 152 15.15 -2.31 19.66
C TYR A 152 15.10 -2.08 21.17
N GLY A 153 14.69 -0.91 21.60
CA GLY A 153 14.75 -0.51 23.00
C GLY A 153 13.50 -0.84 23.81
N GLU A 154 12.35 -0.91 23.15
CA GLU A 154 11.05 -1.16 23.78
C GLU A 154 10.23 -2.19 22.98
N PRO A 155 10.71 -3.45 22.85
CA PRO A 155 10.09 -4.45 21.98
C PRO A 155 8.65 -4.78 22.37
N GLU A 156 8.28 -4.71 23.64
CA GLU A 156 6.90 -4.93 24.09
C GLU A 156 5.96 -3.84 23.56
N LEU A 157 6.38 -2.56 23.64
CA LEU A 157 5.64 -1.44 23.08
C LEU A 157 5.55 -1.53 21.56
N TRP A 158 6.65 -1.89 20.90
CA TRP A 158 6.70 -2.09 19.46
C TRP A 158 5.69 -3.16 19.00
N HIS A 159 5.74 -4.34 19.61
CA HIS A 159 4.83 -5.42 19.22
C HIS A 159 3.36 -5.08 19.52
N ALA A 160 3.06 -4.38 20.62
CA ALA A 160 1.72 -3.90 20.92
C ALA A 160 1.21 -2.91 19.88
N LEU A 161 2.07 -1.99 19.42
CA LEU A 161 1.75 -1.05 18.32
C LEU A 161 1.49 -1.80 17.00
N MET A 162 2.40 -2.69 16.62
CA MET A 162 2.31 -3.48 15.39
C MET A 162 1.08 -4.39 15.36
N GLU A 163 0.69 -4.96 16.49
CA GLU A 163 -0.52 -5.77 16.60
C GLU A 163 -1.77 -4.96 16.32
N ARG A 164 -1.93 -3.79 16.97
CA ARG A 164 -3.07 -2.90 16.73
C ARG A 164 -3.15 -2.42 15.28
N LEU A 165 -2.01 -2.06 14.70
CA LEU A 165 -1.95 -1.67 13.28
C LEU A 165 -2.32 -2.82 12.34
N SER A 166 -1.91 -4.05 12.68
CA SER A 166 -2.29 -5.23 11.90
C SER A 166 -3.79 -5.48 11.91
N GLU A 167 -4.44 -5.30 13.06
CA GLU A 167 -5.90 -5.44 13.20
C GLU A 167 -6.64 -4.37 12.40
N ILE A 168 -6.22 -3.11 12.49
CA ILE A 168 -6.79 -1.98 11.74
C ILE A 168 -6.61 -2.20 10.23
N THR A 169 -5.42 -2.59 9.80
CA THR A 169 -5.10 -2.85 8.38
C THR A 169 -5.93 -4.02 7.84
N LEU A 170 -6.02 -5.11 8.60
CA LEU A 170 -6.83 -6.27 8.23
C LEU A 170 -8.32 -5.90 8.08
N ALA A 171 -8.88 -5.19 9.06
CA ALA A 171 -10.26 -4.72 8.99
C ALA A 171 -10.50 -3.83 7.77
N PHE A 172 -9.59 -2.89 7.48
CA PHE A 172 -9.69 -2.01 6.33
C PHE A 172 -9.62 -2.73 4.98
N LEU A 173 -8.78 -3.76 4.86
CA LEU A 173 -8.70 -4.59 3.65
C LEU A 173 -9.93 -5.49 3.49
N ARG A 174 -10.44 -6.09 4.58
CA ARG A 174 -11.66 -6.90 4.56
C ARG A 174 -12.86 -6.11 4.03
N LEU A 175 -13.06 -4.89 4.52
CA LEU A 175 -14.13 -4.00 4.05
C LEU A 175 -14.07 -3.75 2.54
N GLN A 176 -12.87 -3.58 1.99
CA GLN A 176 -12.70 -3.38 0.55
C GLN A 176 -13.03 -4.65 -0.25
N VAL A 177 -12.61 -5.83 0.22
CA VAL A 177 -12.93 -7.11 -0.42
C VAL A 177 -14.42 -7.41 -0.35
N GLU A 178 -15.04 -7.24 0.81
CA GLU A 178 -16.47 -7.45 1.02
C GLU A 178 -17.34 -6.48 0.20
N ALA A 179 -16.79 -5.30 -0.11
CA ALA A 179 -17.42 -4.34 -1.01
C ALA A 179 -17.22 -4.69 -2.50
N GLY A 180 -16.34 -5.64 -2.85
CA GLY A 180 -16.15 -6.17 -4.20
C GLY A 180 -14.77 -5.95 -4.82
N ALA A 181 -13.74 -5.52 -4.07
CA ALA A 181 -12.38 -5.47 -4.58
C ALA A 181 -11.91 -6.88 -5.00
N SER A 182 -11.30 -6.98 -6.17
CA SER A 182 -10.92 -8.25 -6.80
C SER A 182 -9.56 -8.77 -6.35
N ALA A 183 -8.73 -7.91 -5.78
CA ALA A 183 -7.43 -8.19 -5.19
C ALA A 183 -7.10 -7.11 -4.15
N VAL A 184 -6.12 -7.36 -3.28
CA VAL A 184 -5.64 -6.37 -2.32
C VAL A 184 -4.12 -6.29 -2.33
N GLN A 185 -3.60 -5.06 -2.09
CA GLN A 185 -2.18 -4.81 -1.98
C GLN A 185 -1.82 -4.19 -0.64
N LEU A 186 -0.83 -4.77 0.02
CA LEU A 186 -0.22 -4.23 1.23
C LEU A 186 1.02 -3.42 0.83
N PHE A 187 1.00 -2.11 1.10
CA PHE A 187 2.12 -1.21 0.82
C PHE A 187 3.04 -1.10 2.02
N ASP A 188 4.24 -1.67 1.91
CA ASP A 188 5.29 -1.59 2.92
C ASP A 188 6.46 -0.72 2.43
N SER A 189 6.16 0.53 2.14
CA SER A 189 7.04 1.46 1.44
C SER A 189 8.36 1.74 2.18
N TRP A 190 8.38 1.61 3.51
CA TRP A 190 9.52 1.95 4.35
C TRP A 190 10.31 0.75 4.86
N VAL A 191 9.81 -0.48 4.67
CA VAL A 191 10.38 -1.69 5.29
C VAL A 191 11.76 -2.06 4.76
N GLY A 192 12.15 -1.57 3.59
CA GLY A 192 13.53 -1.70 3.10
C GLY A 192 14.60 -1.03 3.97
N ALA A 193 14.18 -0.30 5.01
CA ALA A 193 15.09 0.30 5.99
C ALA A 193 15.58 -0.69 7.07
N VAL A 194 15.00 -1.90 7.17
CA VAL A 194 15.37 -2.90 8.18
C VAL A 194 16.21 -4.03 7.58
N ALA A 195 17.05 -4.64 8.42
CA ALA A 195 17.80 -5.83 8.06
C ALA A 195 16.88 -7.07 8.01
N PRO A 196 17.26 -8.14 7.29
CA PRO A 196 16.45 -9.35 7.21
C PRO A 196 16.13 -9.99 8.57
N GLU A 197 17.07 -9.97 9.51
CA GLU A 197 16.88 -10.50 10.86
C GLU A 197 15.87 -9.66 11.65
N ASP A 198 15.97 -8.34 11.57
CA ASP A 198 15.02 -7.42 12.20
C ASP A 198 13.62 -7.56 11.58
N TYR A 199 13.53 -7.72 10.26
CA TYR A 199 12.25 -7.98 9.61
C TYR A 199 11.62 -9.26 10.13
N ARG A 200 12.40 -10.33 10.25
CA ARG A 200 11.93 -11.65 10.75
C ARG A 200 11.38 -11.57 12.17
N GLU A 201 12.07 -10.83 13.03
CA GLU A 201 11.69 -10.71 14.44
C GLU A 201 10.55 -9.71 14.64
N PHE A 202 10.69 -8.50 14.10
CA PHE A 202 9.86 -7.36 14.47
C PHE A 202 8.71 -7.05 13.49
N VAL A 203 8.73 -7.59 12.27
CA VAL A 203 7.76 -7.22 11.22
C VAL A 203 6.99 -8.41 10.69
N LEU A 204 7.69 -9.49 10.32
CA LEU A 204 7.10 -10.68 9.67
C LEU A 204 5.88 -11.26 10.41
N PRO A 205 5.87 -11.43 11.75
CA PRO A 205 4.73 -12.00 12.45
C PRO A 205 3.45 -11.20 12.25
N HIS A 206 3.57 -9.87 12.25
CA HIS A 206 2.46 -8.94 12.12
C HIS A 206 1.92 -8.89 10.68
N THR A 207 2.80 -8.87 9.69
CA THR A 207 2.43 -8.91 8.28
C THR A 207 1.78 -10.25 7.90
N SER A 208 2.33 -11.36 8.40
CA SER A 208 1.78 -12.70 8.20
C SER A 208 0.36 -12.85 8.77
N ARG A 209 0.07 -12.23 9.92
CA ARG A 209 -1.27 -12.21 10.51
C ARG A 209 -2.30 -11.57 9.56
N ILE A 210 -1.92 -10.48 8.88
CA ILE A 210 -2.80 -9.83 7.91
C ILE A 210 -3.11 -10.76 6.75
N PHE A 211 -2.07 -11.34 6.12
CA PHE A 211 -2.29 -12.23 4.97
C PHE A 211 -3.04 -13.52 5.35
N ALA A 212 -2.79 -14.08 6.53
CA ALA A 212 -3.56 -15.21 7.05
C ALA A 212 -5.04 -14.84 7.24
N GLY A 213 -5.31 -13.67 7.83
CA GLY A 213 -6.67 -13.17 8.03
C GLY A 213 -7.45 -12.85 6.74
N LEU A 214 -6.76 -12.65 5.62
CA LEU A 214 -7.35 -12.43 4.29
C LEU A 214 -7.52 -13.72 3.48
N ALA A 215 -6.90 -14.84 3.89
CA ALA A 215 -6.83 -16.06 3.09
C ALA A 215 -8.22 -16.64 2.73
N GLU A 216 -9.16 -16.55 3.67
CA GLU A 216 -10.53 -17.07 3.50
C GLU A 216 -11.38 -16.26 2.51
N LEU A 217 -10.96 -15.03 2.18
CA LEU A 217 -11.71 -14.15 1.26
C LEU A 217 -11.51 -14.50 -0.21
N GLY A 218 -10.54 -15.38 -0.53
CA GLY A 218 -10.35 -15.95 -1.87
C GLY A 218 -9.88 -14.98 -2.93
N VAL A 219 -9.34 -13.81 -2.56
CA VAL A 219 -8.78 -12.83 -3.49
C VAL A 219 -7.24 -12.83 -3.45
N PRO A 220 -6.55 -12.55 -4.58
CA PRO A 220 -5.10 -12.40 -4.61
C PRO A 220 -4.62 -11.31 -3.65
N ARG A 221 -3.53 -11.60 -2.93
CA ARG A 221 -2.91 -10.73 -1.93
C ARG A 221 -1.51 -10.36 -2.39
N ILE A 222 -1.28 -9.08 -2.57
CA ILE A 222 -0.03 -8.53 -3.09
C ILE A 222 0.73 -7.86 -1.95
N HIS A 223 2.03 -8.16 -1.80
CA HIS A 223 2.92 -7.50 -0.87
C HIS A 223 3.98 -6.72 -1.62
N PHE A 224 4.07 -5.42 -1.41
CA PHE A 224 5.04 -4.55 -2.07
C PHE A 224 5.80 -3.70 -1.07
N GLY A 225 7.12 -3.62 -1.25
CA GLY A 225 8.01 -2.71 -0.54
C GLY A 225 9.05 -2.08 -1.47
N VAL A 226 9.64 -0.97 -1.05
CA VAL A 226 10.71 -0.28 -1.78
C VAL A 226 12.05 -0.59 -1.12
N GLY A 227 13.08 -0.91 -1.92
CA GLY A 227 14.41 -1.27 -1.40
C GLY A 227 14.45 -2.63 -0.69
N THR A 228 13.52 -3.52 -1.01
CA THR A 228 13.31 -4.80 -0.33
C THR A 228 14.05 -5.99 -0.97
N GLY A 229 15.08 -5.74 -1.79
CA GLY A 229 15.80 -6.81 -2.48
C GLY A 229 16.27 -7.93 -1.57
N GLU A 230 16.80 -7.62 -0.39
CA GLU A 230 17.26 -8.59 0.61
C GLU A 230 16.11 -9.21 1.43
N LEU A 231 14.92 -8.62 1.36
CA LEU A 231 13.73 -9.07 2.08
C LEU A 231 12.77 -9.90 1.22
N LEU A 232 13.03 -10.06 -0.09
CA LEU A 232 12.07 -10.68 -1.03
C LEU A 232 11.61 -12.07 -0.59
N GLY A 233 12.51 -12.91 -0.08
CA GLY A 233 12.15 -14.22 0.48
C GLY A 233 11.19 -14.10 1.66
N LEU A 234 11.45 -13.18 2.57
CA LEU A 234 10.61 -12.93 3.76
C LEU A 234 9.24 -12.34 3.37
N LEU A 235 9.19 -11.47 2.34
CA LEU A 235 7.93 -10.98 1.79
C LEU A 235 7.07 -12.14 1.23
N GLY A 236 7.72 -13.13 0.60
CA GLY A 236 7.05 -14.37 0.16
C GLY A 236 6.58 -15.24 1.33
N GLU A 237 7.41 -15.39 2.38
CA GLU A 237 7.10 -16.14 3.61
C GLU A 237 5.91 -15.53 4.37
N ALA A 238 5.71 -14.22 4.29
CA ALA A 238 4.61 -13.52 4.96
C ALA A 238 3.20 -13.98 4.55
N GLY A 239 3.08 -14.73 3.45
CA GLY A 239 1.81 -15.32 3.02
C GLY A 239 1.14 -14.61 1.84
N ALA A 240 1.81 -13.65 1.19
CA ALA A 240 1.33 -13.04 -0.04
C ALA A 240 1.28 -14.05 -1.20
N ASP A 241 0.35 -13.88 -2.13
CA ASP A 241 0.26 -14.66 -3.36
C ASP A 241 1.14 -14.06 -4.46
N VAL A 242 1.35 -12.73 -4.38
CA VAL A 242 2.13 -11.94 -5.33
C VAL A 242 3.12 -11.08 -4.55
N VAL A 243 4.38 -11.08 -4.96
CA VAL A 243 5.40 -10.17 -4.41
C VAL A 243 5.69 -9.08 -5.43
N GLY A 244 5.45 -7.84 -5.02
CA GLY A 244 5.81 -6.65 -5.78
C GLY A 244 7.30 -6.35 -5.62
N VAL A 245 8.00 -6.24 -6.74
CA VAL A 245 9.45 -6.03 -6.82
C VAL A 245 9.71 -4.62 -7.33
N ASP A 246 10.60 -3.88 -6.69
CA ASP A 246 11.05 -2.60 -7.22
C ASP A 246 12.13 -2.79 -8.30
N TRP A 247 12.49 -1.71 -8.97
CA TRP A 247 13.39 -1.73 -10.14
C TRP A 247 14.86 -2.11 -9.86
N ARG A 248 15.24 -2.31 -8.60
CA ARG A 248 16.63 -2.57 -8.19
C ARG A 248 17.05 -4.01 -8.39
N VAL A 249 16.08 -4.93 -8.43
CA VAL A 249 16.33 -6.37 -8.57
C VAL A 249 15.70 -6.87 -9.87
N PRO A 250 16.46 -7.52 -10.78
CA PRO A 250 15.88 -8.19 -11.94
C PRO A 250 14.82 -9.22 -11.54
N LEU A 251 13.77 -9.39 -12.37
CA LEU A 251 12.65 -10.28 -12.00
C LEU A 251 13.03 -11.76 -11.91
N ASP A 252 13.97 -12.22 -12.72
CA ASP A 252 14.51 -13.58 -12.67
C ASP A 252 15.24 -13.85 -11.34
N GLU A 253 16.07 -12.91 -10.87
CA GLU A 253 16.69 -13.00 -9.55
C GLU A 253 15.65 -12.89 -8.42
N ALA A 254 14.67 -12.00 -8.58
CA ALA A 254 13.60 -11.88 -7.62
C ALA A 254 12.80 -13.18 -7.50
N ALA A 255 12.52 -13.87 -8.60
CA ALA A 255 11.85 -15.17 -8.60
C ALA A 255 12.60 -16.23 -7.79
N LEU A 256 13.94 -16.24 -7.90
CA LEU A 256 14.77 -17.15 -7.11
C LEU A 256 14.74 -16.83 -5.62
N ARG A 257 14.73 -15.54 -5.26
CA ARG A 257 14.71 -15.09 -3.86
C ARG A 257 13.35 -15.30 -3.20
N VAL A 258 12.25 -15.04 -3.92
CA VAL A 258 10.87 -15.20 -3.42
C VAL A 258 10.50 -16.67 -3.25
N GLY A 259 11.05 -17.54 -4.10
CA GLY A 259 10.75 -18.97 -4.07
C GLY A 259 9.54 -19.35 -4.93
N ALA A 260 9.30 -20.67 -5.02
CA ALA A 260 8.27 -21.23 -5.88
C ALA A 260 6.84 -20.92 -5.39
N GLY A 261 5.90 -20.88 -6.33
CA GLY A 261 4.46 -20.76 -6.04
C GLY A 261 3.96 -19.34 -5.79
N LYS A 262 4.81 -18.34 -6.03
CA LYS A 262 4.44 -16.92 -5.95
C LYS A 262 4.50 -16.27 -7.33
N ALA A 263 3.57 -15.37 -7.62
CA ALA A 263 3.68 -14.48 -8.77
C ALA A 263 4.52 -13.24 -8.40
N LEU A 264 5.09 -12.60 -9.42
CA LEU A 264 5.82 -11.34 -9.27
C LEU A 264 5.08 -10.21 -9.96
N GLN A 265 5.18 -9.01 -9.40
CA GLN A 265 4.64 -7.77 -9.96
C GLN A 265 5.77 -6.73 -10.04
N GLY A 266 5.93 -6.09 -11.18
CA GLY A 266 6.90 -5.01 -11.38
C GLY A 266 7.54 -5.15 -12.76
N ASN A 267 8.70 -4.53 -13.02
CA ASN A 267 9.41 -3.63 -12.10
C ASN A 267 10.19 -2.54 -12.87
N LEU A 268 9.55 -1.95 -13.87
CA LEU A 268 10.16 -0.86 -14.63
C LEU A 268 10.50 0.31 -13.69
N ASP A 269 11.74 0.83 -13.80
CA ASP A 269 12.14 2.03 -13.08
C ASP A 269 11.31 3.23 -13.55
N PRO A 270 10.58 3.92 -12.66
CA PRO A 270 9.78 5.10 -13.04
C PRO A 270 10.60 6.22 -13.70
N ALA A 271 11.89 6.36 -13.37
CA ALA A 271 12.75 7.37 -13.94
C ALA A 271 13.06 7.12 -15.44
N VAL A 272 12.93 5.88 -15.90
CA VAL A 272 13.09 5.53 -17.33
C VAL A 272 12.06 6.27 -18.19
N LEU A 273 10.87 6.59 -17.68
CA LEU A 273 9.85 7.34 -18.40
C LEU A 273 10.27 8.78 -18.77
N LEU A 274 11.36 9.27 -18.19
CA LEU A 274 11.94 10.58 -18.52
C LEU A 274 13.00 10.48 -19.64
N ALA A 275 13.33 9.27 -20.08
CA ALA A 275 14.31 9.01 -21.13
C ALA A 275 13.66 9.08 -22.54
N PRO A 276 14.47 9.12 -23.63
CA PRO A 276 13.96 8.93 -24.98
C PRO A 276 13.19 7.63 -25.17
N TRP A 277 12.21 7.65 -26.09
CA TRP A 277 11.28 6.52 -26.29
C TRP A 277 11.98 5.17 -26.50
N GLU A 278 13.05 5.15 -27.27
CA GLU A 278 13.81 3.92 -27.57
C GLU A 278 14.39 3.26 -26.30
N VAL A 279 14.73 4.08 -25.29
CA VAL A 279 15.19 3.58 -23.99
C VAL A 279 14.00 3.04 -23.20
N VAL A 280 12.88 3.77 -23.18
CA VAL A 280 11.64 3.33 -22.50
C VAL A 280 11.17 2.00 -23.08
N GLU A 281 11.05 1.90 -24.40
CA GLU A 281 10.60 0.68 -25.08
C GLU A 281 11.52 -0.51 -24.78
N ARG A 282 12.83 -0.36 -24.91
CA ARG A 282 13.78 -1.41 -24.61
C ARG A 282 13.63 -1.91 -23.18
N ARG A 283 13.61 -0.98 -22.19
CA ARG A 283 13.50 -1.34 -20.78
C ARG A 283 12.17 -2.00 -20.44
N ALA A 284 11.08 -1.57 -21.07
CA ALA A 284 9.79 -2.23 -20.90
C ALA A 284 9.78 -3.65 -21.48
N ARG A 285 10.43 -3.86 -22.64
CA ARG A 285 10.59 -5.21 -23.22
C ARG A 285 11.46 -6.11 -22.35
N ASP A 286 12.55 -5.59 -21.78
CA ASP A 286 13.42 -6.33 -20.86
C ASP A 286 12.68 -6.87 -19.62
N VAL A 287 11.64 -6.16 -19.16
CA VAL A 287 10.79 -6.62 -18.04
C VAL A 287 9.84 -7.76 -18.44
N LEU A 288 9.50 -7.86 -19.74
CA LEU A 288 8.53 -8.84 -20.26
C LEU A 288 9.20 -10.13 -20.77
N THR A 289 10.51 -10.17 -20.87
CA THR A 289 11.30 -11.32 -21.35
C THR A 289 11.94 -12.08 -20.22
#